data_e8bde8cc2fe57eace8d52aef94d83951
#
_entry.id   e8bde8cc2fe57eace8d52aef94d83951
#
_cell.length_a   1.000
_cell.length_b   1.000
_cell.length_c   1.000
_cell.angle_alpha   90.00
_cell.angle_beta   90.00
_cell.angle_gamma   90.00
#
_symmetry.space_group_name_H-M   'P 1'
#
loop_
_entity.id
_entity.type
_entity.pdbx_description
1 polymer ?
#
loop_
_entity_poly.entity_id
_entity_poly.type
_entity_poly.pdbx_seq_one_letter_code
_entity_poly.pdbx_strand_id
1 'polypeptide(L)'
;MAAPKSKRDILRRSKEREQKMRKFRLGGGFLLVAIIVGSFLGLLNWNFFCFNTVIVAGETNENKEAIQTYVLESIAGRYLGVVPKDSVFFLRKKILAEAVKHHFPRLKDVQVSLPELNTLKISVEDKEAKLVWCDGQDGKKSGHCYYLNEDGEVYSEAPNFSEAVMTEIIA
;
A
#
# COMPACT_ATOMS: atom_id res chain seq x y z
N MET A 1 -40.04 -65.60 18.61
CA MET A 1 -39.59 -65.00 19.87
C MET A 1 -38.20 -64.43 19.66
N ALA A 2 -38.01 -63.08 19.71
CA ALA A 2 -36.71 -62.43 19.53
C ALA A 2 -35.91 -62.51 20.82
N ALA A 3 -34.65 -62.99 20.75
CA ALA A 3 -33.77 -63.11 21.93
C ALA A 3 -33.47 -61.74 22.53
N PRO A 4 -33.38 -61.58 23.85
CA PRO A 4 -33.12 -60.32 24.51
C PRO A 4 -31.72 -59.81 24.16
N LYS A 5 -31.63 -58.61 23.59
CA LYS A 5 -30.36 -57.97 23.26
C LYS A 5 -29.51 -57.84 24.50
N SER A 6 -28.29 -58.36 24.46
CA SER A 6 -27.32 -58.28 25.55
C SER A 6 -27.01 -56.84 25.91
N LYS A 7 -26.89 -56.53 27.23
CA LYS A 7 -26.43 -55.21 27.74
C LYS A 7 -25.17 -54.70 27.04
N ARG A 8 -24.29 -55.62 26.67
CA ARG A 8 -23.03 -55.28 25.93
C ARG A 8 -23.28 -54.73 24.52
N ASP A 9 -24.30 -55.24 23.81
CA ASP A 9 -24.63 -54.77 22.47
C ASP A 9 -25.28 -53.39 22.48
N ILE A 10 -26.04 -53.08 23.52
CA ILE A 10 -26.66 -51.77 23.72
C ILE A 10 -25.57 -50.71 24.01
N LEU A 11 -24.63 -51.01 24.91
CA LEU A 11 -23.52 -50.14 25.24
C LEU A 11 -22.56 -49.92 24.06
N ARG A 12 -22.31 -50.91 23.26
CA ARG A 12 -21.48 -50.80 22.05
C ARG A 12 -22.13 -49.89 21.02
N ARG A 13 -23.42 -50.05 20.78
CA ARG A 13 -24.17 -49.21 19.83
C ARG A 13 -24.27 -47.74 20.30
N SER A 14 -24.40 -47.50 21.61
CA SER A 14 -24.39 -46.13 22.13
C SER A 14 -23.03 -45.43 21.93
N LYS A 15 -21.93 -46.13 22.22
CA LYS A 15 -20.56 -45.61 21.96
C LYS A 15 -20.28 -45.34 20.47
N GLU A 16 -20.74 -46.21 19.60
CA GLU A 16 -20.61 -46.02 18.15
C GLU A 16 -21.42 -44.82 17.64
N ARG A 17 -22.60 -44.58 18.22
CA ARG A 17 -23.43 -43.41 17.90
C ARG A 17 -22.76 -42.11 18.42
N GLU A 18 -22.23 -42.11 19.64
CA GLU A 18 -21.50 -40.95 20.20
C GLU A 18 -20.26 -40.63 19.38
N GLN A 19 -19.48 -41.63 18.99
CA GLN A 19 -18.32 -41.43 18.12
C GLN A 19 -18.68 -40.88 16.74
N LYS A 20 -19.78 -41.39 16.12
CA LYS A 20 -20.28 -40.87 14.87
C LYS A 20 -20.77 -39.41 15.01
N MET A 21 -21.52 -39.12 16.07
CA MET A 21 -21.98 -37.74 16.32
C MET A 21 -20.82 -36.78 16.62
N ARG A 22 -19.79 -37.23 17.34
CA ARG A 22 -18.57 -36.42 17.59
C ARG A 22 -17.80 -36.12 16.28
N LYS A 23 -17.64 -37.15 15.43
CA LYS A 23 -17.02 -36.97 14.09
C LYS A 23 -17.84 -36.04 13.21
N PHE A 24 -19.18 -36.17 13.23
CA PHE A 24 -20.09 -35.32 12.47
C PHE A 24 -20.08 -33.87 12.97
N ARG A 25 -20.04 -33.64 14.30
CA ARG A 25 -19.89 -32.30 14.88
C ARG A 25 -18.55 -31.69 14.57
N LEU A 26 -17.47 -32.45 14.61
CA LEU A 26 -16.12 -31.98 14.24
C LEU A 26 -16.05 -31.68 12.74
N GLY A 27 -16.57 -32.56 11.88
CA GLY A 27 -16.63 -32.36 10.44
C GLY A 27 -17.52 -31.18 10.04
N GLY A 28 -18.71 -31.07 10.66
CA GLY A 28 -19.64 -29.95 10.44
C GLY A 28 -19.04 -28.61 10.90
N GLY A 29 -18.35 -28.61 12.06
CA GLY A 29 -17.64 -27.42 12.54
C GLY A 29 -16.54 -26.98 11.60
N PHE A 30 -15.73 -27.90 11.09
CA PHE A 30 -14.68 -27.60 10.12
C PHE A 30 -15.24 -27.05 8.81
N LEU A 31 -16.35 -27.63 8.33
CA LEU A 31 -17.02 -27.18 7.10
C LEU A 31 -17.59 -25.75 7.27
N LEU A 32 -18.20 -25.45 8.42
CA LEU A 32 -18.66 -24.10 8.73
C LEU A 32 -17.51 -23.08 8.73
N VAL A 33 -16.39 -23.40 9.38
CA VAL A 33 -15.21 -22.55 9.37
C VAL A 33 -14.69 -22.36 7.94
N ALA A 34 -14.62 -23.39 7.14
CA ALA A 34 -14.18 -23.31 5.75
C ALA A 34 -15.10 -22.41 4.90
N ILE A 35 -16.41 -22.48 5.11
CA ILE A 35 -17.39 -21.61 4.43
C ILE A 35 -17.19 -20.15 4.87
N ILE A 36 -17.03 -19.90 6.17
CA ILE A 36 -16.82 -18.53 6.70
C ILE A 36 -15.54 -17.94 6.12
N VAL A 37 -14.43 -18.69 6.15
CA VAL A 37 -13.13 -18.25 5.61
C VAL A 37 -13.23 -18.04 4.10
N GLY A 38 -13.84 -18.97 3.36
CA GLY A 38 -14.04 -18.84 1.92
C GLY A 38 -14.91 -17.64 1.53
N SER A 39 -15.99 -17.41 2.27
CA SER A 39 -16.85 -16.24 2.09
C SER A 39 -16.10 -14.93 2.39
N PHE A 40 -15.32 -14.89 3.47
CA PHE A 40 -14.50 -13.74 3.83
C PHE A 40 -13.44 -13.43 2.77
N LEU A 41 -12.73 -14.45 2.29
CA LEU A 41 -11.74 -14.28 1.20
C LEU A 41 -12.42 -13.86 -0.12
N GLY A 42 -13.63 -14.35 -0.41
CA GLY A 42 -14.42 -13.92 -1.55
C GLY A 42 -14.79 -12.43 -1.47
N LEU A 43 -15.20 -11.96 -0.30
CA LEU A 43 -15.50 -10.54 -0.05
C LEU A 43 -14.27 -9.65 -0.23
N LEU A 44 -13.10 -10.09 0.25
CA LEU A 44 -11.84 -9.34 0.09
C LEU A 44 -11.40 -9.21 -1.38
N ASN A 45 -11.74 -10.19 -2.22
CA ASN A 45 -11.46 -10.15 -3.66
C ASN A 45 -12.54 -9.41 -4.49
N TRP A 46 -13.58 -8.89 -3.84
CA TRP A 46 -14.61 -8.14 -4.55
C TRP A 46 -14.06 -6.78 -4.98
N ASN A 47 -14.18 -6.44 -6.26
CA ASN A 47 -13.68 -5.20 -6.87
C ASN A 47 -14.15 -3.92 -6.17
N PHE A 48 -15.21 -4.01 -5.36
CA PHE A 48 -15.71 -2.89 -4.58
C PHE A 48 -14.74 -2.40 -3.49
N PHE A 49 -13.87 -3.27 -2.99
CA PHE A 49 -12.89 -2.95 -1.95
C PHE A 49 -11.46 -2.76 -2.49
N CYS A 50 -11.29 -2.82 -3.80
CA CYS A 50 -10.01 -2.59 -4.46
C CYS A 50 -9.97 -1.16 -5.04
N PHE A 51 -8.79 -0.55 -5.03
CA PHE A 51 -8.62 0.77 -5.62
C PHE A 51 -8.65 0.67 -7.14
N ASN A 52 -9.60 1.37 -7.75
CA ASN A 52 -9.73 1.46 -9.19
C ASN A 52 -9.23 2.82 -9.73
N THR A 53 -9.15 3.82 -8.85
CA THR A 53 -8.80 5.18 -9.25
C THR A 53 -7.76 5.74 -8.29
N VAL A 54 -6.67 6.28 -8.84
CA VAL A 54 -5.67 7.05 -8.11
C VAL A 54 -5.71 8.49 -8.60
N ILE A 55 -5.93 9.43 -7.70
CA ILE A 55 -5.96 10.86 -8.00
C ILE A 55 -4.77 11.52 -7.32
N VAL A 56 -3.94 12.19 -8.09
CA VAL A 56 -2.84 13.02 -7.59
C VAL A 56 -3.30 14.47 -7.58
N ALA A 57 -3.32 15.09 -6.39
CA ALA A 57 -3.71 16.47 -6.16
C ALA A 57 -2.56 17.24 -5.52
N GLY A 58 -2.55 18.55 -5.71
CA GLY A 58 -1.52 19.46 -5.19
C GLY A 58 -0.78 20.17 -6.29
N GLU A 59 0.04 21.15 -5.87
CA GLU A 59 0.93 21.89 -6.76
C GLU A 59 2.30 21.21 -6.74
N THR A 60 2.68 20.66 -7.88
CA THR A 60 3.97 19.98 -8.05
C THR A 60 4.49 20.18 -9.46
N ASN A 61 5.78 20.37 -9.59
CA ASN A 61 6.50 20.36 -10.85
C ASN A 61 6.86 18.94 -11.32
N GLU A 62 6.62 17.94 -10.44
CA GLU A 62 6.75 16.53 -10.83
C GLU A 62 5.61 16.09 -11.75
N ASN A 63 5.89 15.13 -12.62
CA ASN A 63 4.87 14.57 -13.49
C ASN A 63 3.86 13.78 -12.65
N LYS A 64 2.62 14.28 -12.55
CA LYS A 64 1.53 13.63 -11.82
C LYS A 64 1.23 12.22 -12.32
N GLU A 65 1.39 11.98 -13.62
CA GLU A 65 1.22 10.66 -14.22
C GLU A 65 2.31 9.68 -13.76
N ALA A 66 3.56 10.14 -13.58
CA ALA A 66 4.65 9.34 -13.05
C ALA A 66 4.37 8.94 -11.60
N ILE A 67 3.91 9.89 -10.77
CA ILE A 67 3.50 9.62 -9.38
C ILE A 67 2.36 8.61 -9.34
N GLN A 68 1.34 8.79 -10.19
CA GLN A 68 0.21 7.88 -10.27
C GLN A 68 0.63 6.47 -10.66
N THR A 69 1.49 6.33 -11.68
CA THR A 69 2.02 5.04 -12.14
C THR A 69 2.81 4.35 -11.03
N TYR A 70 3.71 5.07 -10.37
CA TYR A 70 4.50 4.54 -9.26
C TYR A 70 3.61 4.05 -8.10
N VAL A 71 2.56 4.81 -7.75
CA VAL A 71 1.62 4.43 -6.71
C VAL A 71 0.86 3.16 -7.10
N LEU A 72 0.35 3.08 -8.35
CA LEU A 72 -0.35 1.89 -8.84
C LEU A 72 0.57 0.66 -8.81
N GLU A 73 1.82 0.78 -9.25
CA GLU A 73 2.79 -0.31 -9.17
C GLU A 73 3.10 -0.74 -7.73
N SER A 74 3.21 0.23 -6.82
CA SER A 74 3.51 -0.01 -5.41
C SER A 74 2.39 -0.77 -4.68
N ILE A 75 1.13 -0.52 -5.05
CA ILE A 75 -0.04 -1.22 -4.48
C ILE A 75 -0.45 -2.45 -5.29
N ALA A 76 0.15 -2.68 -6.47
CA ALA A 76 -0.15 -3.83 -7.30
C ALA A 76 0.34 -5.14 -6.65
N GLY A 77 -0.35 -6.25 -6.97
CA GLY A 77 0.03 -7.59 -6.56
C GLY A 77 -0.88 -8.20 -5.49
N ARG A 78 -0.46 -9.37 -4.98
CA ARG A 78 -1.23 -10.15 -4.00
C ARG A 78 -0.34 -10.66 -2.88
N TYR A 79 -0.83 -10.61 -1.65
CA TYR A 79 -0.23 -11.30 -0.52
C TYR A 79 -0.55 -12.78 -0.60
N LEU A 80 0.47 -13.65 -0.53
CA LEU A 80 0.33 -15.12 -0.61
C LEU A 80 -0.50 -15.62 -1.82
N GLY A 81 -0.58 -14.81 -2.89
CA GLY A 81 -1.33 -15.16 -4.10
C GLY A 81 -2.87 -15.06 -3.97
N VAL A 82 -3.40 -14.78 -2.79
CA VAL A 82 -4.84 -14.82 -2.51
C VAL A 82 -5.44 -13.45 -2.20
N VAL A 83 -4.75 -12.63 -1.40
CA VAL A 83 -5.27 -11.35 -0.90
C VAL A 83 -4.70 -10.20 -1.73
N PRO A 84 -5.55 -9.38 -2.38
CA PRO A 84 -5.09 -8.24 -3.17
C PRO A 84 -4.45 -7.17 -2.27
N LYS A 85 -3.30 -6.62 -2.69
CA LYS A 85 -2.60 -5.54 -1.98
C LYS A 85 -3.29 -4.19 -2.14
N ASP A 86 -3.99 -4.00 -3.25
CA ASP A 86 -4.78 -2.82 -3.61
C ASP A 86 -6.10 -2.72 -2.84
N SER A 87 -6.29 -3.53 -1.80
CA SER A 87 -7.47 -3.48 -0.94
C SER A 87 -7.36 -2.40 0.12
N VAL A 88 -8.47 -1.70 0.36
CA VAL A 88 -8.64 -0.67 1.41
C VAL A 88 -8.19 -1.16 2.79
N PHE A 89 -8.40 -2.46 3.09
CA PHE A 89 -8.08 -3.05 4.39
C PHE A 89 -6.59 -3.24 4.66
N PHE A 90 -5.77 -3.35 3.61
CA PHE A 90 -4.34 -3.65 3.72
C PHE A 90 -3.45 -2.46 3.37
N LEU A 91 -4.04 -1.34 2.92
CA LEU A 91 -3.28 -0.15 2.59
C LEU A 91 -2.67 0.50 3.84
N ARG A 92 -1.36 0.54 3.88
CA ARG A 92 -0.59 1.26 4.91
C ARG A 92 -0.25 2.65 4.39
N LYS A 93 -1.14 3.62 4.61
CA LYS A 93 -1.04 4.99 4.11
C LYS A 93 0.31 5.64 4.39
N LYS A 94 0.83 5.51 5.62
CA LYS A 94 2.15 6.08 6.00
C LYS A 94 3.30 5.48 5.20
N ILE A 95 3.32 4.16 5.05
CA ILE A 95 4.39 3.47 4.30
C ILE A 95 4.34 3.87 2.83
N LEU A 96 3.14 3.98 2.25
CA LEU A 96 2.99 4.44 0.87
C LEU A 96 3.45 5.89 0.71
N ALA A 97 3.07 6.79 1.63
CA ALA A 97 3.51 8.18 1.61
C ALA A 97 5.04 8.31 1.69
N GLU A 98 5.67 7.57 2.59
CA GLU A 98 7.13 7.53 2.72
C GLU A 98 7.81 6.96 1.47
N ALA A 99 7.25 5.90 0.87
CA ALA A 99 7.78 5.32 -0.36
C ALA A 99 7.72 6.32 -1.53
N VAL A 100 6.59 7.03 -1.69
CA VAL A 100 6.44 8.08 -2.72
C VAL A 100 7.43 9.22 -2.47
N LYS A 101 7.53 9.70 -1.23
CA LYS A 101 8.48 10.76 -0.85
C LYS A 101 9.94 10.37 -1.10
N HIS A 102 10.29 9.13 -0.83
CA HIS A 102 11.65 8.62 -1.09
C HIS A 102 11.94 8.50 -2.59
N HIS A 103 10.94 8.11 -3.39
CA HIS A 103 11.10 7.97 -4.84
C HIS A 103 11.11 9.31 -5.57
N PHE A 104 10.39 10.31 -5.04
CA PHE A 104 10.32 11.67 -5.58
C PHE A 104 10.89 12.67 -4.56
N PRO A 105 12.20 12.87 -4.52
CA PRO A 105 12.88 13.69 -3.47
C PRO A 105 12.54 15.17 -3.51
N ARG A 106 11.94 15.67 -4.59
CA ARG A 106 11.40 17.04 -4.69
C ARG A 106 10.19 17.29 -3.82
N LEU A 107 9.45 16.22 -3.44
CA LEU A 107 8.27 16.34 -2.63
C LEU A 107 8.65 16.61 -1.16
N LYS A 108 8.10 17.67 -0.58
CA LYS A 108 8.23 18.04 0.83
C LYS A 108 7.30 17.19 1.69
N ASP A 109 6.03 17.12 1.29
CA ASP A 109 5.02 16.37 2.01
C ASP A 109 4.15 15.55 1.04
N VAL A 110 3.76 14.37 1.50
CA VAL A 110 2.89 13.45 0.77
C VAL A 110 1.84 12.92 1.72
N GLN A 111 0.58 13.23 1.44
CA GLN A 111 -0.54 12.78 2.23
C GLN A 111 -1.41 11.81 1.43
N VAL A 112 -1.71 10.67 2.03
CA VAL A 112 -2.54 9.63 1.45
C VAL A 112 -3.90 9.63 2.12
N SER A 113 -4.95 9.89 1.35
CA SER A 113 -6.33 9.92 1.82
C SER A 113 -7.23 9.03 0.97
N LEU A 114 -8.36 8.65 1.53
CA LEU A 114 -9.38 7.81 0.91
C LEU A 114 -10.70 8.58 0.93
N PRO A 115 -10.97 9.41 -0.08
CA PRO A 115 -12.24 10.12 -0.16
C PRO A 115 -13.41 9.16 -0.37
N GLU A 116 -13.18 8.05 -1.06
CA GLU A 116 -14.14 6.98 -1.34
C GLU A 116 -13.46 5.61 -1.16
N LEU A 117 -14.28 4.56 -1.06
CA LEU A 117 -13.77 3.19 -0.81
C LEU A 117 -12.86 2.65 -1.92
N ASN A 118 -13.04 3.12 -3.14
CA ASN A 118 -12.30 2.67 -4.32
C ASN A 118 -11.36 3.73 -4.92
N THR A 119 -11.28 4.91 -4.28
CA THR A 119 -10.49 6.04 -4.75
C THR A 119 -9.38 6.37 -3.77
N LEU A 120 -8.14 6.33 -4.25
CA LEU A 120 -6.95 6.72 -3.52
C LEU A 120 -6.54 8.13 -3.95
N LYS A 121 -6.53 9.07 -3.01
CA LYS A 121 -6.08 10.45 -3.26
C LYS A 121 -4.71 10.66 -2.62
N ILE A 122 -3.75 11.05 -3.43
CA ILE A 122 -2.40 11.44 -3.04
C ILE A 122 -2.32 12.96 -3.15
N SER A 123 -2.18 13.64 -2.03
CA SER A 123 -1.94 15.09 -2.00
C SER A 123 -0.46 15.30 -1.82
N VAL A 124 0.14 16.06 -2.73
CA VAL A 124 1.59 16.33 -2.76
C VAL A 124 1.87 17.82 -2.64
N GLU A 125 2.99 18.15 -2.01
CA GLU A 125 3.53 19.50 -1.87
C GLU A 125 5.01 19.44 -2.20
N ASP A 126 5.48 20.33 -3.08
CA ASP A 126 6.88 20.42 -3.46
C ASP A 126 7.71 21.13 -2.39
N LYS A 127 9.01 20.79 -2.33
CA LYS A 127 10.00 21.58 -1.60
C LYS A 127 10.18 22.93 -2.28
N GLU A 128 10.15 23.99 -1.50
CA GLU A 128 10.52 25.31 -2.00
C GLU A 128 12.04 25.40 -2.16
N ALA A 129 12.48 25.76 -3.37
CA ALA A 129 13.89 26.04 -3.60
C ALA A 129 14.26 27.37 -2.93
N LYS A 130 15.15 27.33 -1.96
CA LYS A 130 15.65 28.55 -1.28
C LYS A 130 16.96 29.01 -1.86
N LEU A 131 17.81 28.07 -2.24
CA LEU A 131 19.16 28.33 -2.73
C LEU A 131 19.46 27.46 -3.96
N VAL A 132 20.32 27.96 -4.81
CA VAL A 132 20.91 27.16 -5.90
C VAL A 132 22.42 27.11 -5.65
N TRP A 133 22.94 25.89 -5.56
CA TRP A 133 24.38 25.64 -5.48
C TRP A 133 24.87 25.17 -6.84
N CYS A 134 25.87 25.86 -7.38
CA CYS A 134 26.48 25.50 -8.66
C CYS A 134 27.93 25.09 -8.45
N ASP A 135 28.33 23.98 -9.06
CA ASP A 135 29.73 23.59 -9.15
C ASP A 135 30.48 24.61 -10.08
N GLY A 136 31.55 25.24 -9.56
CA GLY A 136 32.29 26.24 -10.28
C GLY A 136 33.75 26.24 -9.91
N GLN A 137 34.61 26.52 -10.88
CA GLN A 137 36.02 26.87 -10.63
C GLN A 137 36.25 28.34 -10.90
N ASP A 138 36.97 29.05 -10.02
CA ASP A 138 37.33 30.47 -10.13
C ASP A 138 36.14 31.43 -10.29
N GLY A 139 35.00 31.12 -9.61
CA GLY A 139 33.81 31.98 -9.67
C GLY A 139 33.05 31.90 -11.00
N LYS A 140 33.40 30.98 -11.86
CA LYS A 140 32.65 30.68 -13.11
C LYS A 140 31.85 29.39 -12.96
N LYS A 141 30.58 29.44 -13.35
CA LYS A 141 29.70 28.25 -13.37
C LYS A 141 30.30 27.22 -14.32
N SER A 142 30.63 26.03 -13.85
CA SER A 142 31.23 24.98 -14.69
C SER A 142 30.29 23.86 -15.07
N GLY A 143 28.97 23.99 -14.83
CA GLY A 143 28.06 23.11 -15.51
C GLY A 143 26.86 22.56 -14.73
N HIS A 144 26.99 22.14 -13.48
CA HIS A 144 25.88 21.52 -12.76
C HIS A 144 25.44 22.40 -11.58
N CYS A 145 24.15 22.76 -11.61
CA CYS A 145 23.50 23.48 -10.51
C CYS A 145 22.48 22.57 -9.82
N TYR A 146 22.30 22.77 -8.52
CA TYR A 146 21.42 21.96 -7.71
C TYR A 146 20.55 22.85 -6.81
N TYR A 147 19.29 22.47 -6.64
CA TYR A 147 18.41 23.12 -5.67
C TYR A 147 18.66 22.60 -4.27
N LEU A 148 18.73 23.53 -3.32
CA LEU A 148 18.80 23.24 -1.89
C LEU A 148 17.51 23.70 -1.20
N ASN A 149 17.09 22.91 -0.21
CA ASN A 149 16.02 23.26 0.70
C ASN A 149 16.50 24.19 1.83
N GLU A 150 15.62 24.52 2.77
CA GLU A 150 15.94 25.35 3.95
C GLU A 150 17.02 24.74 4.84
N ASP A 151 17.14 23.42 4.85
CA ASP A 151 18.11 22.66 5.65
C ASP A 151 19.48 22.53 4.95
N GLY A 152 19.61 23.05 3.73
CA GLY A 152 20.83 22.96 2.92
C GLY A 152 21.02 21.59 2.25
N GLU A 153 19.97 20.76 2.17
CA GLU A 153 20.03 19.48 1.47
C GLU A 153 19.77 19.67 -0.03
N VAL A 154 20.63 19.07 -0.84
CA VAL A 154 20.43 18.96 -2.28
C VAL A 154 19.31 17.97 -2.56
N TYR A 155 18.30 18.36 -3.32
CA TYR A 155 17.17 17.49 -3.62
C TYR A 155 16.85 17.31 -5.12
N SER A 156 17.37 18.21 -5.97
CA SER A 156 17.12 18.13 -7.43
C SER A 156 18.15 18.91 -8.20
N GLU A 157 18.44 18.52 -9.42
CA GLU A 157 19.23 19.29 -10.36
C GLU A 157 18.46 20.54 -10.81
N ALA A 158 19.15 21.66 -10.89
CA ALA A 158 18.62 22.95 -11.32
C ALA A 158 19.10 23.27 -12.73
N PRO A 159 18.28 23.92 -13.56
CA PRO A 159 18.74 24.43 -14.86
C PRO A 159 19.78 25.56 -14.65
N ASN A 160 20.66 25.72 -15.63
CA ASN A 160 21.58 26.86 -15.65
C ASN A 160 20.79 28.15 -15.87
N PHE A 161 20.70 28.98 -14.87
CA PHE A 161 20.09 30.31 -14.99
C PHE A 161 21.09 31.30 -15.59
N SER A 162 20.68 32.05 -16.61
CA SER A 162 21.48 33.11 -17.21
C SER A 162 21.45 34.42 -16.39
N GLU A 163 20.46 34.56 -15.53
CA GLU A 163 20.30 35.70 -14.62
C GLU A 163 20.07 35.21 -13.19
N ALA A 164 20.52 35.98 -12.19
CA ALA A 164 20.35 35.62 -10.79
C ALA A 164 18.92 35.81 -10.33
N VAL A 165 18.11 34.75 -10.55
CA VAL A 165 16.70 34.71 -10.13
C VAL A 165 16.59 34.27 -8.66
N MET A 166 17.61 33.62 -8.11
CA MET A 166 17.70 33.16 -6.72
C MET A 166 19.07 33.42 -6.15
N THR A 167 19.22 33.32 -4.83
CA THR A 167 20.53 33.39 -4.16
C THR A 167 21.36 32.19 -4.59
N GLU A 168 22.43 32.44 -5.36
CA GLU A 168 23.33 31.39 -5.85
C GLU A 168 24.59 31.37 -4.95
N ILE A 169 25.02 30.13 -4.64
CA ILE A 169 26.30 29.86 -3.99
C ILE A 169 27.17 29.14 -5.00
N ILE A 170 28.32 29.73 -5.34
CA ILE A 170 29.34 29.12 -6.20
C ILE A 170 30.46 28.66 -5.30
N ALA A 171 30.78 27.38 -5.29
CA ALA A 171 31.89 26.82 -4.51
C ALA A 171 32.85 26.05 -5.42
#